data_cd603f245f8f0cc9a74463102d0ff75c
#
_entry.id   cd603f245f8f0cc9a74463102d0ff75c
#
_cell.length_a   1.000
_cell.length_b   1.000
_cell.length_c   1.000
_cell.angle_alpha   90.00
_cell.angle_beta   90.00
_cell.angle_gamma   90.00
#
_symmetry.space_group_name_H-M   'P 1'
#
loop_
_entity.id
_entity.type
_entity.pdbx_description
1 polymer ?
#
loop_
_entity_poly.entity_id
_entity_poly.type
_entity_poly.pdbx_seq_one_letter_code
_entity_poly.pdbx_strand_id
1 'polypeptide(L)'
;MKLADNCKLVFVFTFIIYVQTGFSQQLYFPDSAWQTKKPAELNLNSSLIDSAVSFAIRNETKTDYDLRIANLKAYANEPNYRIAGPMRERGKPAGIILKNGYIVAQWGDVKRVDMTFSVSKSYLSTVAGLAMDDRLIKNIDDRVNEYVWDARLPDGQGKFDGEHNSKITWRHLLTQSSDWSGCLFDICDWADRPPREGAIDDWKNRKLLEPGSTFEYNDVRVNLLAYSLLQVWRRPLPVILREKIMDPIGASTTWRWYGYDNSFVNINGLMMESVSGGGHFGGGIFINTLDQARFGLLFLRKGKWKNKQLISEQWVNSVSQPSAANKSYGLMWWTNEENRIGNFSKKIYSADGFGGNFIVVDNEHDLVIVVRWLDPSKIGQLVQLVINATQTK
;
A
#
# COMPACT_ATOMS: atom_id res chain seq x y z
N MET A 1 24.78 38.32 -84.04
CA MET A 1 25.04 37.16 -83.21
C MET A 1 24.77 37.58 -81.76
N LYS A 2 23.58 37.28 -81.23
CA LYS A 2 23.11 37.74 -79.91
C LYS A 2 23.33 36.63 -78.91
N LEU A 3 24.15 36.90 -77.91
CA LEU A 3 24.25 36.03 -76.67
C LEU A 3 23.07 36.31 -75.78
N ALA A 4 22.39 35.26 -75.38
CA ALA A 4 21.29 35.29 -74.38
C ALA A 4 21.87 34.93 -73.00
N ASP A 5 21.82 35.88 -72.07
CA ASP A 5 22.17 35.69 -70.70
C ASP A 5 20.98 34.96 -69.95
N ASN A 6 21.23 33.74 -69.48
CA ASN A 6 20.31 33.00 -68.62
C ASN A 6 20.63 33.35 -67.17
N CYS A 7 19.84 34.21 -66.54
CA CYS A 7 19.86 34.48 -65.12
C CYS A 7 19.03 33.44 -64.40
N LYS A 8 19.67 32.46 -63.67
CA LYS A 8 19.00 31.52 -62.83
C LYS A 8 18.79 32.15 -61.46
N LEU A 9 17.54 32.44 -61.14
CA LEU A 9 17.13 32.86 -59.82
C LEU A 9 17.13 31.65 -58.91
N VAL A 10 17.98 31.62 -57.84
CA VAL A 10 18.00 30.60 -56.79
C VAL A 10 17.13 31.11 -55.63
N PHE A 11 15.97 30.49 -55.44
CA PHE A 11 15.14 30.72 -54.27
C PHE A 11 15.70 29.91 -53.10
N VAL A 12 16.28 30.60 -52.11
CA VAL A 12 16.66 29.98 -50.82
C VAL A 12 15.45 30.00 -49.92
N PHE A 13 14.82 28.85 -49.72
CA PHE A 13 13.78 28.67 -48.70
C PHE A 13 14.44 28.50 -47.32
N THR A 14 14.40 29.52 -46.50
CA THR A 14 14.82 29.43 -45.10
C THR A 14 13.70 28.78 -44.29
N PHE A 15 13.87 27.50 -43.92
CA PHE A 15 12.98 26.80 -42.99
C PHE A 15 13.28 27.30 -41.57
N ILE A 16 12.40 28.12 -41.01
CA ILE A 16 12.45 28.48 -39.60
C ILE A 16 11.81 27.31 -38.80
N ILE A 17 12.66 26.47 -38.16
CA ILE A 17 12.22 25.44 -37.23
C ILE A 17 11.86 26.13 -35.92
N TYR A 18 10.58 26.30 -35.66
CA TYR A 18 10.09 26.67 -34.33
C TYR A 18 10.26 25.46 -33.37
N VAL A 19 11.34 25.47 -32.61
CA VAL A 19 11.49 24.56 -31.47
C VAL A 19 10.57 25.08 -30.38
N GLN A 20 9.38 24.52 -30.28
CA GLN A 20 8.55 24.68 -29.07
C GLN A 20 9.28 23.97 -27.92
N THR A 21 10.02 24.72 -27.13
CA THR A 21 10.48 24.26 -25.82
C THR A 21 9.26 24.16 -24.92
N GLY A 22 8.62 22.98 -24.93
CA GLY A 22 7.64 22.63 -23.91
C GLY A 22 8.36 22.65 -22.56
N PHE A 23 8.10 23.67 -21.75
CA PHE A 23 8.47 23.65 -20.34
C PHE A 23 7.76 22.47 -19.69
N SER A 24 8.42 21.32 -19.59
CA SER A 24 7.98 20.24 -18.73
C SER A 24 7.93 20.83 -17.32
N GLN A 25 6.72 20.96 -16.77
CA GLN A 25 6.53 21.44 -15.41
C GLN A 25 7.34 20.53 -14.47
N GLN A 26 8.38 21.07 -13.85
CA GLN A 26 9.26 20.30 -12.98
C GLN A 26 8.42 19.74 -11.82
N LEU A 27 8.37 18.42 -11.70
CA LEU A 27 7.64 17.74 -10.64
C LEU A 27 8.22 18.14 -9.28
N TYR A 28 7.35 18.56 -8.37
CA TYR A 28 7.76 18.88 -7.01
C TYR A 28 7.87 17.60 -6.16
N PHE A 29 8.95 17.52 -5.41
CA PHE A 29 9.20 16.53 -4.36
C PHE A 29 9.60 17.25 -3.07
N PRO A 30 8.97 16.95 -1.92
CA PRO A 30 9.35 17.58 -0.67
C PRO A 30 10.78 17.18 -0.23
N ASP A 31 11.50 18.15 0.28
CA ASP A 31 12.75 17.93 1.00
C ASP A 31 12.49 17.56 2.47
N SER A 32 13.29 18.06 3.41
CA SER A 32 13.05 17.89 4.85
C SER A 32 11.73 18.50 5.30
N ALA A 33 11.31 19.59 4.67
CA ALA A 33 10.02 20.25 4.90
C ALA A 33 9.13 20.18 3.66
N TRP A 34 7.82 20.07 3.88
CA TRP A 34 6.82 20.17 2.84
C TRP A 34 6.56 21.63 2.47
N GLN A 35 6.34 21.88 1.17
CA GLN A 35 5.76 23.14 0.71
C GLN A 35 4.24 23.01 0.66
N THR A 36 3.57 24.07 1.07
CA THR A 36 2.12 24.23 0.96
C THR A 36 1.79 25.23 -0.14
N LYS A 37 0.67 25.02 -0.81
CA LYS A 37 0.08 25.97 -1.75
C LYS A 37 -1.40 26.15 -1.46
N LYS A 38 -1.91 27.35 -1.71
CA LYS A 38 -3.36 27.56 -1.65
C LYS A 38 -4.01 26.74 -2.77
N PRO A 39 -5.18 26.12 -2.53
CA PRO A 39 -5.86 25.30 -3.55
C PRO A 39 -6.01 26.04 -4.89
N ALA A 40 -6.37 27.33 -4.89
CA ALA A 40 -6.53 28.14 -6.10
C ALA A 40 -5.24 28.28 -6.94
N GLU A 41 -4.04 28.22 -6.33
CA GLU A 41 -2.75 28.26 -7.05
C GLU A 41 -2.51 27.01 -7.88
N LEU A 42 -3.25 25.92 -7.58
CA LEU A 42 -3.17 24.65 -8.31
C LEU A 42 -4.50 24.32 -9.01
N ASN A 43 -5.28 25.35 -9.34
CA ASN A 43 -6.57 25.24 -10.04
C ASN A 43 -7.59 24.36 -9.30
N LEU A 44 -7.59 24.42 -7.96
CA LEU A 44 -8.59 23.76 -7.13
C LEU A 44 -9.57 24.79 -6.56
N ASN A 45 -10.83 24.42 -6.47
CA ASN A 45 -11.83 25.22 -5.76
C ASN A 45 -11.59 25.16 -4.25
N SER A 46 -11.15 26.28 -3.66
CA SER A 46 -10.81 26.37 -2.24
C SER A 46 -11.98 26.01 -1.32
N SER A 47 -13.19 26.46 -1.63
CA SER A 47 -14.39 26.21 -0.83
C SER A 47 -14.77 24.72 -0.79
N LEU A 48 -14.55 23.99 -1.90
CA LEU A 48 -14.78 22.54 -1.95
C LEU A 48 -13.69 21.78 -1.18
N ILE A 49 -12.43 22.24 -1.19
CA ILE A 49 -11.36 21.67 -0.36
C ILE A 49 -11.66 21.90 1.13
N ASP A 50 -12.09 23.11 1.52
CA ASP A 50 -12.50 23.41 2.91
C ASP A 50 -13.69 22.54 3.33
N SER A 51 -14.62 22.29 2.42
CA SER A 51 -15.76 21.40 2.63
C SER A 51 -15.30 19.96 2.83
N ALA A 52 -14.31 19.48 2.06
CA ALA A 52 -13.73 18.14 2.20
C ALA A 52 -13.03 17.97 3.56
N VAL A 53 -12.24 18.95 4.00
CA VAL A 53 -11.61 18.98 5.33
C VAL A 53 -12.66 18.94 6.44
N SER A 54 -13.65 19.82 6.36
CA SER A 54 -14.73 19.88 7.35
C SER A 54 -15.55 18.58 7.39
N PHE A 55 -15.77 17.96 6.21
CA PHE A 55 -16.43 16.67 6.10
C PHE A 55 -15.62 15.56 6.80
N ALA A 56 -14.30 15.49 6.55
CA ALA A 56 -13.44 14.48 7.16
C ALA A 56 -13.43 14.60 8.70
N ILE A 57 -13.37 15.83 9.23
CA ILE A 57 -13.38 16.07 10.68
C ILE A 57 -14.72 15.66 11.31
N ARG A 58 -15.85 16.00 10.68
CA ARG A 58 -17.20 15.70 11.23
C ARG A 58 -17.58 14.22 11.15
N ASN A 59 -16.94 13.46 10.25
CA ASN A 59 -17.19 12.04 10.06
C ASN A 59 -16.09 11.19 10.68
N GLU A 60 -15.71 11.48 11.93
CA GLU A 60 -14.80 10.66 12.69
C GLU A 60 -15.35 9.23 12.83
N THR A 61 -14.46 8.25 12.71
CA THR A 61 -14.80 6.84 12.97
C THR A 61 -15.36 6.64 14.39
N LYS A 62 -16.27 5.69 14.54
CA LYS A 62 -16.79 5.26 15.85
C LYS A 62 -15.87 4.26 16.58
N THR A 63 -14.74 3.91 15.98
CA THR A 63 -13.74 3.03 16.60
C THR A 63 -13.27 3.61 17.92
N ASP A 64 -13.20 2.81 18.97
CA ASP A 64 -12.74 3.26 20.29
C ASP A 64 -11.34 3.88 20.21
N TYR A 65 -11.05 4.84 21.10
CA TYR A 65 -9.73 5.45 21.20
C TYR A 65 -8.68 4.44 21.68
N ASP A 66 -9.00 3.61 22.68
CA ASP A 66 -8.18 2.45 23.04
C ASP A 66 -8.35 1.36 21.96
N LEU A 67 -7.31 1.20 21.14
CA LEU A 67 -7.34 0.25 20.03
C LEU A 67 -7.38 -1.22 20.48
N ARG A 68 -7.00 -1.52 21.73
CA ARG A 68 -7.17 -2.87 22.30
C ARG A 68 -8.65 -3.18 22.50
N ILE A 69 -9.40 -2.20 23.05
CA ILE A 69 -10.86 -2.33 23.21
C ILE A 69 -11.53 -2.42 21.85
N ALA A 70 -11.15 -1.56 20.90
CA ALA A 70 -11.69 -1.58 19.54
C ALA A 70 -11.50 -2.95 18.87
N ASN A 71 -10.30 -3.51 19.02
CA ASN A 71 -9.91 -4.77 18.40
C ASN A 71 -10.64 -5.95 19.06
N LEU A 72 -10.72 -5.99 20.39
CA LEU A 72 -11.50 -7.01 21.12
C LEU A 72 -12.97 -6.96 20.74
N LYS A 73 -13.58 -5.77 20.64
CA LYS A 73 -14.99 -5.65 20.19
C LYS A 73 -15.20 -6.19 18.77
N ALA A 74 -14.22 -6.03 17.88
CA ALA A 74 -14.32 -6.48 16.51
C ALA A 74 -14.10 -7.99 16.35
N TYR A 75 -13.19 -8.58 17.12
CA TYR A 75 -12.62 -9.90 16.82
C TYR A 75 -12.60 -10.90 17.97
N ALA A 76 -13.00 -10.53 19.20
CA ALA A 76 -12.93 -11.45 20.36
C ALA A 76 -13.77 -12.73 20.22
N ASN A 77 -14.71 -12.75 19.26
CA ASN A 77 -15.52 -13.96 18.97
C ASN A 77 -14.80 -14.94 18.00
N GLU A 78 -13.66 -14.54 17.45
CA GLU A 78 -12.86 -15.44 16.62
C GLU A 78 -12.18 -16.50 17.50
N PRO A 79 -12.00 -17.73 16.98
CA PRO A 79 -11.41 -18.82 17.77
C PRO A 79 -10.00 -18.47 18.25
N ASN A 80 -9.77 -18.62 19.55
CA ASN A 80 -8.46 -18.36 20.18
C ASN A 80 -7.93 -16.95 19.94
N TYR A 81 -8.81 -15.96 19.68
CA TYR A 81 -8.39 -14.59 19.42
C TYR A 81 -7.59 -14.04 20.60
N ARG A 82 -6.47 -13.41 20.27
CA ARG A 82 -5.61 -12.70 21.22
C ARG A 82 -4.96 -11.50 20.56
N ILE A 83 -4.68 -10.46 21.32
CA ILE A 83 -3.79 -9.39 20.89
C ILE A 83 -2.34 -9.91 21.07
N ALA A 84 -1.64 -10.14 19.96
CA ALA A 84 -0.32 -10.75 19.95
C ALA A 84 0.82 -9.72 19.73
N GLY A 85 0.50 -8.54 19.19
CA GLY A 85 1.47 -7.47 18.96
C GLY A 85 1.03 -6.15 19.60
N PRO A 86 1.91 -5.14 19.63
CA PRO A 86 1.64 -3.86 20.27
C PRO A 86 0.45 -3.13 19.64
N MET A 87 -0.31 -2.45 20.50
CA MET A 87 -1.37 -1.50 20.15
C MET A 87 -1.25 -0.25 21.00
N ARG A 88 -1.73 0.88 20.48
CA ARG A 88 -1.76 2.17 21.18
C ARG A 88 -3.14 2.81 21.09
N GLU A 89 -3.38 3.82 21.92
CA GLU A 89 -4.52 4.71 21.73
C GLU A 89 -4.39 5.47 20.41
N ARG A 90 -5.48 5.58 19.67
CA ARG A 90 -5.55 6.36 18.44
C ARG A 90 -5.68 7.85 18.70
N GLY A 91 -5.25 8.64 17.72
CA GLY A 91 -5.51 10.07 17.67
C GLY A 91 -6.96 10.41 17.25
N LYS A 92 -7.21 11.71 17.17
CA LYS A 92 -8.40 12.31 16.52
C LYS A 92 -8.22 12.30 14.99
N PRO A 93 -9.27 12.61 14.22
CA PRO A 93 -9.18 12.72 12.77
C PRO A 93 -8.02 13.62 12.33
N ALA A 94 -7.20 13.11 11.44
CA ALA A 94 -6.12 13.86 10.82
C ALA A 94 -6.01 13.50 9.34
N GLY A 95 -5.47 14.40 8.52
CA GLY A 95 -5.27 14.09 7.11
C GLY A 95 -4.51 15.15 6.34
N ILE A 96 -4.17 14.79 5.12
CA ILE A 96 -3.43 15.62 4.16
C ILE A 96 -4.02 15.39 2.77
N ILE A 97 -4.21 16.45 2.00
CA ILE A 97 -4.49 16.40 0.58
C ILE A 97 -3.30 16.98 -0.17
N LEU A 98 -2.73 16.19 -1.07
CA LEU A 98 -1.69 16.62 -2.00
C LEU A 98 -2.27 16.84 -3.39
N LYS A 99 -1.86 17.94 -4.02
CA LYS A 99 -2.05 18.20 -5.45
C LYS A 99 -0.70 18.55 -6.08
N ASN A 100 -0.35 17.86 -7.16
CA ASN A 100 0.94 18.05 -7.84
C ASN A 100 2.16 17.89 -6.88
N GLY A 101 2.01 17.12 -5.80
CA GLY A 101 3.00 16.92 -4.76
C GLY A 101 2.97 17.93 -3.61
N TYR A 102 2.33 19.09 -3.76
CA TYR A 102 2.22 20.12 -2.72
C TYR A 102 1.07 19.81 -1.75
N ILE A 103 1.22 20.17 -0.49
CA ILE A 103 0.11 20.14 0.46
C ILE A 103 -0.85 21.30 0.12
N VAL A 104 -2.10 20.97 -0.20
CA VAL A 104 -3.17 21.95 -0.43
C VAL A 104 -4.14 22.04 0.74
N ALA A 105 -4.19 21.00 1.58
CA ALA A 105 -4.92 21.02 2.84
C ALA A 105 -4.31 20.01 3.82
N GLN A 106 -4.39 20.34 5.11
CA GLN A 106 -4.07 19.43 6.21
C GLN A 106 -4.94 19.75 7.42
N TRP A 107 -5.24 18.74 8.23
CA TRP A 107 -6.02 18.89 9.47
C TRP A 107 -5.59 17.90 10.53
N GLY A 108 -5.91 18.20 11.78
CA GLY A 108 -5.56 17.39 12.95
C GLY A 108 -4.05 17.34 13.23
N ASP A 109 -3.64 16.41 14.08
CA ASP A 109 -2.23 16.20 14.40
C ASP A 109 -1.57 15.26 13.37
N VAL A 110 -1.09 15.84 12.28
CA VAL A 110 -0.42 15.10 11.18
C VAL A 110 0.93 14.53 11.56
N LYS A 111 1.51 14.91 12.71
CA LYS A 111 2.79 14.41 13.22
C LYS A 111 2.62 13.25 14.21
N ARG A 112 1.41 13.02 14.69
CA ARG A 112 1.15 11.91 15.60
C ARG A 112 1.44 10.58 14.90
N VAL A 113 2.20 9.73 15.59
CA VAL A 113 2.50 8.36 15.17
C VAL A 113 1.38 7.44 15.65
N ASP A 114 0.56 6.99 14.73
CA ASP A 114 -0.57 6.08 14.99
C ASP A 114 -0.41 4.76 14.24
N MET A 115 -1.04 3.72 14.76
CA MET A 115 -1.18 2.42 14.09
C MET A 115 -1.97 2.58 12.79
N THR A 116 -1.54 1.91 11.71
CA THR A 116 -2.21 2.03 10.40
C THR A 116 -3.06 0.82 10.04
N PHE A 117 -3.00 -0.24 10.83
CA PHE A 117 -3.62 -1.52 10.52
C PHE A 117 -3.24 -2.02 9.11
N SER A 118 -4.23 -2.39 8.31
CA SER A 118 -4.01 -3.03 7.00
C SER A 118 -3.38 -2.14 5.94
N VAL A 119 -3.19 -0.84 6.16
CA VAL A 119 -2.29 -0.04 5.31
C VAL A 119 -0.88 -0.64 5.29
N SER A 120 -0.48 -1.35 6.36
CA SER A 120 0.79 -2.09 6.45
C SER A 120 0.99 -3.09 5.30
N LYS A 121 -0.09 -3.65 4.73
CA LYS A 121 -0.06 -4.58 3.61
C LYS A 121 0.58 -3.95 2.36
N SER A 122 0.30 -2.67 2.11
CA SER A 122 0.86 -1.96 0.96
C SER A 122 2.36 -1.68 1.12
N TYR A 123 2.83 -1.48 2.35
CA TYR A 123 4.27 -1.42 2.64
C TYR A 123 4.92 -2.81 2.48
N LEU A 124 4.23 -3.88 2.88
CA LEU A 124 4.71 -5.25 2.67
C LEU A 124 4.82 -5.58 1.18
N SER A 125 3.82 -5.19 0.38
CA SER A 125 3.88 -5.25 -1.09
C SER A 125 5.11 -4.52 -1.63
N THR A 126 5.43 -3.34 -1.09
CA THR A 126 6.61 -2.58 -1.50
C THR A 126 7.89 -3.37 -1.25
N VAL A 127 8.02 -4.03 -0.10
CA VAL A 127 9.19 -4.87 0.21
C VAL A 127 9.27 -6.09 -0.72
N ALA A 128 8.12 -6.64 -1.14
CA ALA A 128 8.08 -7.69 -2.15
C ALA A 128 8.55 -7.17 -3.53
N GLY A 129 8.09 -5.99 -3.94
CA GLY A 129 8.53 -5.33 -5.17
C GLY A 129 10.04 -5.07 -5.20
N LEU A 130 10.60 -4.63 -4.08
CA LEU A 130 12.05 -4.45 -3.94
C LEU A 130 12.80 -5.79 -4.06
N ALA A 131 12.24 -6.90 -3.57
CA ALA A 131 12.84 -8.22 -3.74
C ALA A 131 12.82 -8.67 -5.20
N MET A 132 11.79 -8.28 -5.98
CA MET A 132 11.75 -8.48 -7.43
C MET A 132 12.80 -7.62 -8.14
N ASP A 133 12.90 -6.34 -7.80
CA ASP A 133 13.84 -5.39 -8.40
C ASP A 133 15.31 -5.81 -8.15
N ASP A 134 15.60 -6.31 -6.95
CA ASP A 134 16.92 -6.87 -6.57
C ASP A 134 17.14 -8.30 -7.11
N ARG A 135 16.18 -8.89 -7.81
CA ARG A 135 16.21 -10.29 -8.33
C ARG A 135 16.38 -11.35 -7.26
N LEU A 136 16.02 -11.07 -6.03
CA LEU A 136 15.93 -12.08 -4.96
C LEU A 136 14.74 -13.01 -5.21
N ILE A 137 13.68 -12.50 -5.85
CA ILE A 137 12.59 -13.26 -6.43
C ILE A 137 12.64 -13.00 -7.93
N LYS A 138 12.67 -14.06 -8.74
CA LYS A 138 12.86 -13.95 -10.19
C LYS A 138 11.56 -13.67 -10.92
N ASN A 139 10.46 -14.31 -10.49
CA ASN A 139 9.14 -14.14 -11.06
C ASN A 139 8.09 -14.18 -9.95
N ILE A 140 7.08 -13.31 -10.03
CA ILE A 140 5.96 -13.28 -9.08
C ILE A 140 5.13 -14.58 -9.12
N ASP A 141 5.18 -15.31 -10.21
CA ASP A 141 4.49 -16.59 -10.41
C ASP A 141 5.34 -17.82 -10.02
N ASP A 142 6.57 -17.63 -9.57
CA ASP A 142 7.37 -18.69 -9.01
C ASP A 142 6.75 -19.18 -7.69
N ARG A 143 6.92 -20.48 -7.42
CA ARG A 143 6.46 -21.09 -6.18
C ARG A 143 7.29 -20.60 -5.00
N VAL A 144 6.63 -20.28 -3.89
CA VAL A 144 7.31 -19.72 -2.70
C VAL A 144 8.27 -20.76 -2.09
N ASN A 145 7.94 -22.05 -2.16
CA ASN A 145 8.78 -23.12 -1.62
C ASN A 145 10.15 -23.26 -2.34
N GLU A 146 10.34 -22.67 -3.51
CA GLU A 146 11.63 -22.64 -4.20
C GLU A 146 12.60 -21.63 -3.56
N TYR A 147 12.09 -20.67 -2.78
CA TYR A 147 12.83 -19.56 -2.17
C TYR A 147 12.89 -19.64 -0.65
N VAL A 148 11.86 -20.21 -0.02
CA VAL A 148 11.75 -20.28 1.42
C VAL A 148 12.23 -21.64 1.91
N TRP A 149 13.34 -21.59 2.62
CA TRP A 149 13.90 -22.75 3.30
C TRP A 149 13.70 -22.59 4.80
N ASP A 150 12.57 -23.05 5.27
CA ASP A 150 12.34 -23.18 6.71
C ASP A 150 13.31 -24.21 7.25
N ALA A 151 14.00 -23.90 8.33
CA ALA A 151 14.88 -24.87 8.98
C ALA A 151 14.04 -26.10 9.34
N ARG A 152 14.25 -27.17 8.60
CA ARG A 152 13.52 -28.43 8.80
C ARG A 152 14.22 -29.19 9.91
N LEU A 153 13.58 -29.28 11.05
CA LEU A 153 13.91 -30.32 11.99
C LEU A 153 13.54 -31.67 11.34
N PRO A 154 14.16 -32.78 11.72
CA PRO A 154 13.87 -34.09 11.11
C PRO A 154 12.40 -34.48 11.08
N ASP A 155 11.59 -33.92 11.95
CA ASP A 155 10.14 -34.08 12.10
C ASP A 155 9.34 -32.83 11.73
N GLY A 156 10.00 -31.74 11.30
CA GLY A 156 9.39 -30.46 10.98
C GLY A 156 8.91 -30.37 9.53
N GLN A 157 7.69 -29.93 9.33
CA GLN A 157 7.17 -29.54 8.02
C GLN A 157 7.41 -28.07 7.77
N GLY A 158 7.96 -27.73 6.59
CA GLY A 158 8.05 -26.36 6.13
C GLY A 158 6.66 -25.76 5.87
N LYS A 159 6.56 -24.43 5.90
CA LYS A 159 5.27 -23.73 5.73
C LYS A 159 4.65 -23.94 4.34
N PHE A 160 5.43 -24.34 3.37
CA PHE A 160 4.99 -24.60 2.00
C PHE A 160 5.16 -26.06 1.60
N ASP A 161 5.18 -26.98 2.55
CA ASP A 161 5.21 -28.42 2.28
C ASP A 161 3.80 -28.97 2.03
N GLY A 162 3.73 -30.18 1.50
CA GLY A 162 2.49 -30.87 1.16
C GLY A 162 1.94 -30.50 -0.22
N GLU A 163 0.95 -31.30 -0.66
CA GLU A 163 0.42 -31.24 -2.02
C GLU A 163 -0.21 -29.87 -2.35
N HIS A 164 -0.89 -29.24 -1.38
CA HIS A 164 -1.58 -27.99 -1.60
C HIS A 164 -0.63 -26.78 -1.45
N ASN A 165 0.03 -26.64 -0.29
CA ASN A 165 0.83 -25.44 0.01
C ASN A 165 2.03 -25.29 -0.94
N SER A 166 2.56 -26.39 -1.49
CA SER A 166 3.68 -26.37 -2.43
C SER A 166 3.36 -25.73 -3.78
N LYS A 167 2.09 -25.55 -4.12
CA LYS A 167 1.63 -24.89 -5.35
C LYS A 167 1.56 -23.38 -5.24
N ILE A 168 1.65 -22.85 -4.02
CA ILE A 168 1.45 -21.41 -3.74
C ILE A 168 2.60 -20.60 -4.32
N THR A 169 2.23 -19.54 -5.08
CA THR A 169 3.16 -18.58 -5.67
C THR A 169 3.18 -17.28 -4.88
N TRP A 170 4.17 -16.43 -5.14
CA TRP A 170 4.22 -15.07 -4.59
C TRP A 170 2.98 -14.25 -4.97
N ARG A 171 2.48 -14.41 -6.21
CA ARG A 171 1.24 -13.77 -6.65
C ARG A 171 0.07 -14.18 -5.77
N HIS A 172 -0.08 -15.44 -5.46
CA HIS A 172 -1.19 -15.94 -4.64
C HIS A 172 -1.17 -15.33 -3.23
N LEU A 173 0.01 -15.17 -2.62
CA LEU A 173 0.14 -14.49 -1.32
C LEU A 173 -0.19 -12.99 -1.45
N LEU A 174 0.35 -12.31 -2.46
CA LEU A 174 0.17 -10.87 -2.68
C LEU A 174 -1.26 -10.49 -3.04
N THR A 175 -1.99 -11.37 -3.72
CA THR A 175 -3.41 -11.14 -4.07
C THR A 175 -4.39 -11.72 -3.05
N GLN A 176 -3.89 -12.29 -1.94
CA GLN A 176 -4.70 -12.96 -0.92
C GLN A 176 -5.61 -14.06 -1.51
N SER A 177 -5.08 -14.84 -2.42
CA SER A 177 -5.76 -15.95 -3.08
C SER A 177 -5.03 -17.28 -2.91
N SER A 178 -4.16 -17.39 -1.92
CA SER A 178 -3.31 -18.57 -1.73
C SER A 178 -4.05 -19.79 -1.20
N ASP A 179 -5.11 -19.58 -0.48
CA ASP A 179 -5.78 -20.60 0.34
C ASP A 179 -4.81 -21.48 1.17
N TRP A 180 -3.67 -20.89 1.56
CA TRP A 180 -2.70 -21.54 2.42
C TRP A 180 -3.36 -22.05 3.69
N SER A 181 -3.02 -23.26 4.10
CA SER A 181 -3.55 -23.87 5.32
C SER A 181 -2.39 -24.20 6.27
N GLY A 182 -2.52 -23.71 7.49
CA GLY A 182 -1.54 -23.93 8.53
C GLY A 182 -1.61 -22.93 9.67
N CYS A 183 -0.62 -23.01 10.56
CA CYS A 183 -0.49 -22.06 11.67
C CYS A 183 0.86 -21.34 11.60
N LEU A 184 0.85 -20.04 11.90
CA LEU A 184 2.03 -19.21 12.00
C LEU A 184 1.98 -18.42 13.31
N PHE A 185 3.04 -18.51 14.12
CA PHE A 185 3.13 -17.84 15.43
C PHE A 185 1.92 -18.15 16.33
N ASP A 186 1.53 -19.44 16.42
CA ASP A 186 0.41 -19.98 17.19
C ASP A 186 -0.98 -19.47 16.76
N ILE A 187 -1.08 -18.86 15.59
CA ILE A 187 -2.35 -18.42 15.00
C ILE A 187 -2.54 -19.18 13.69
N CYS A 188 -3.69 -19.84 13.54
CA CYS A 188 -4.00 -20.64 12.36
C CYS A 188 -4.87 -19.85 11.37
N ASP A 189 -4.70 -20.13 10.09
CA ASP A 189 -5.42 -19.43 9.00
C ASP A 189 -6.94 -19.52 9.14
N TRP A 190 -7.46 -20.69 9.55
CA TRP A 190 -8.88 -20.93 9.74
C TRP A 190 -9.48 -20.12 10.92
N ALA A 191 -8.66 -19.59 11.82
CA ALA A 191 -9.12 -18.82 12.97
C ALA A 191 -9.26 -17.31 12.65
N ASP A 192 -8.70 -16.84 11.57
CA ASP A 192 -8.77 -15.43 11.15
C ASP A 192 -10.00 -15.20 10.27
N ARG A 193 -10.96 -14.45 10.77
CA ARG A 193 -12.23 -14.14 10.10
C ARG A 193 -12.97 -15.37 9.59
N PRO A 194 -13.22 -16.37 10.47
CA PRO A 194 -13.90 -17.57 10.07
C PRO A 194 -15.32 -17.27 9.57
N PRO A 195 -15.93 -18.18 8.82
CA PRO A 195 -17.35 -18.07 8.50
C PRO A 195 -18.20 -17.86 9.75
N ARG A 196 -19.29 -17.12 9.64
CA ARG A 196 -20.19 -16.85 10.78
C ARG A 196 -20.99 -18.08 11.22
N GLU A 197 -21.10 -19.07 10.35
CA GLU A 197 -21.83 -20.32 10.54
C GLU A 197 -20.87 -21.51 10.42
N GLY A 198 -21.21 -22.60 11.05
CA GLY A 198 -20.39 -23.81 11.09
C GLY A 198 -19.63 -24.01 12.41
N ALA A 199 -19.10 -25.19 12.59
CA ALA A 199 -18.29 -25.55 13.76
C ALA A 199 -16.78 -25.35 13.49
N ILE A 200 -16.01 -25.19 14.56
CA ILE A 200 -14.53 -25.03 14.46
C ILE A 200 -13.90 -26.21 13.69
N ASP A 201 -14.41 -27.42 13.87
CA ASP A 201 -13.86 -28.58 13.18
C ASP A 201 -14.17 -28.58 11.67
N ASP A 202 -15.29 -28.00 11.25
CA ASP A 202 -15.61 -27.81 9.83
C ASP A 202 -14.63 -26.81 9.21
N TRP A 203 -14.29 -25.74 9.90
CA TRP A 203 -13.32 -24.74 9.42
C TRP A 203 -11.90 -25.30 9.34
N LYS A 204 -11.48 -26.09 10.33
CA LYS A 204 -10.16 -26.75 10.33
C LYS A 204 -10.02 -27.76 9.20
N ASN A 205 -11.08 -28.52 8.93
CA ASN A 205 -11.07 -29.63 7.98
C ASN A 205 -11.74 -29.26 6.65
N ARG A 206 -11.89 -27.97 6.38
CA ARG A 206 -12.50 -27.50 5.13
C ARG A 206 -11.73 -28.02 3.90
N LYS A 207 -12.42 -28.21 2.81
CA LYS A 207 -11.78 -28.51 1.53
C LYS A 207 -10.99 -27.28 1.08
N LEU A 208 -9.71 -27.47 0.83
CA LEU A 208 -8.85 -26.42 0.28
C LEU A 208 -9.19 -26.18 -1.19
N LEU A 209 -9.19 -24.91 -1.59
CA LEU A 209 -9.42 -24.48 -2.97
C LEU A 209 -8.10 -24.30 -3.70
N GLU A 210 -8.09 -24.48 -5.02
CA GLU A 210 -6.87 -24.32 -5.82
C GLU A 210 -6.32 -22.89 -5.64
N PRO A 211 -5.02 -22.73 -5.31
CA PRO A 211 -4.39 -21.43 -5.16
C PRO A 211 -4.62 -20.54 -6.37
N GLY A 212 -5.03 -19.30 -6.15
CA GLY A 212 -5.39 -18.33 -7.18
C GLY A 212 -6.87 -18.31 -7.56
N SER A 213 -7.67 -19.30 -7.15
CA SER A 213 -9.08 -19.40 -7.56
C SER A 213 -10.04 -18.51 -6.76
N THR A 214 -9.74 -18.24 -5.50
CA THR A 214 -10.64 -17.52 -4.58
C THR A 214 -9.87 -16.50 -3.75
N PHE A 215 -10.43 -15.31 -3.64
CA PHE A 215 -9.93 -14.27 -2.74
C PHE A 215 -10.45 -14.50 -1.32
N GLU A 216 -9.54 -14.52 -0.36
CA GLU A 216 -9.88 -14.54 1.07
C GLU A 216 -8.96 -13.60 1.84
N TYR A 217 -9.55 -12.57 2.45
CA TYR A 217 -8.81 -11.58 3.22
C TYR A 217 -8.42 -12.16 4.57
N ASN A 218 -7.14 -12.55 4.72
CA ASN A 218 -6.63 -13.32 5.86
C ASN A 218 -5.26 -12.79 6.31
N ASP A 219 -5.18 -12.30 7.54
CA ASP A 219 -3.96 -11.68 8.06
C ASP A 219 -2.88 -12.71 8.41
N VAL A 220 -3.25 -13.97 8.72
CA VAL A 220 -2.27 -15.04 8.95
C VAL A 220 -1.51 -15.33 7.64
N ARG A 221 -2.20 -15.36 6.51
CA ARG A 221 -1.58 -15.54 5.18
C ARG A 221 -0.78 -14.32 4.75
N VAL A 222 -1.17 -13.12 5.15
CA VAL A 222 -0.36 -11.91 4.96
C VAL A 222 0.90 -11.96 5.81
N ASN A 223 0.82 -12.43 7.05
CA ASN A 223 1.99 -12.62 7.91
C ASN A 223 2.92 -13.73 7.36
N LEU A 224 2.36 -14.74 6.69
CA LEU A 224 3.14 -15.74 5.97
C LEU A 224 3.95 -15.10 4.82
N LEU A 225 3.38 -14.13 4.11
CA LEU A 225 4.13 -13.35 3.12
C LEU A 225 5.28 -12.57 3.78
N ALA A 226 5.03 -11.94 4.94
CA ALA A 226 6.08 -11.23 5.69
C ALA A 226 7.20 -12.17 6.15
N TYR A 227 6.83 -13.33 6.69
CA TYR A 227 7.75 -14.39 7.05
C TYR A 227 8.59 -14.88 5.84
N SER A 228 7.94 -15.11 4.71
CA SER A 228 8.60 -15.57 3.48
C SER A 228 9.58 -14.53 2.94
N LEU A 229 9.19 -13.25 2.94
CA LEU A 229 10.09 -12.17 2.53
C LEU A 229 11.28 -12.01 3.50
N LEU A 230 11.06 -12.21 4.80
CA LEU A 230 12.15 -12.21 5.78
C LEU A 230 13.20 -13.30 5.48
N GLN A 231 12.73 -14.49 5.07
CA GLN A 231 13.61 -15.60 4.65
C GLN A 231 14.41 -15.26 3.38
N VAL A 232 13.77 -14.59 2.42
CA VAL A 232 14.43 -14.19 1.15
C VAL A 232 15.44 -13.06 1.39
N TRP A 233 15.06 -12.03 2.13
CA TRP A 233 15.94 -10.90 2.41
C TRP A 233 17.07 -11.23 3.40
N ARG A 234 16.85 -12.17 4.31
CA ARG A 234 17.77 -12.50 5.44
C ARG A 234 18.18 -11.26 6.23
N ARG A 235 17.29 -10.27 6.27
CA ARG A 235 17.42 -8.99 6.96
C ARG A 235 16.04 -8.54 7.44
N PRO A 236 15.93 -7.85 8.58
CA PRO A 236 14.66 -7.32 9.07
C PRO A 236 13.97 -6.45 8.01
N LEU A 237 12.70 -6.72 7.69
CA LEU A 237 11.95 -5.99 6.66
C LEU A 237 11.84 -4.48 6.95
N PRO A 238 11.72 -4.01 8.22
CA PRO A 238 11.74 -2.57 8.53
C PRO A 238 13.05 -1.89 8.12
N VAL A 239 14.19 -2.61 8.19
CA VAL A 239 15.49 -2.09 7.77
C VAL A 239 15.54 -1.94 6.25
N ILE A 240 15.05 -2.94 5.51
CA ILE A 240 14.96 -2.88 4.04
C ILE A 240 14.07 -1.72 3.61
N LEU A 241 12.87 -1.60 4.17
CA LEU A 241 11.93 -0.52 3.87
C LEU A 241 12.55 0.84 4.18
N ARG A 242 13.23 0.98 5.32
CA ARG A 242 13.88 2.22 5.72
C ARG A 242 14.94 2.65 4.70
N GLU A 243 15.90 1.77 4.43
CA GLU A 243 17.07 2.10 3.60
C GLU A 243 16.70 2.36 2.14
N LYS A 244 15.78 1.55 1.59
CA LYS A 244 15.46 1.60 0.17
C LYS A 244 14.34 2.58 -0.17
N ILE A 245 13.45 2.89 0.77
CA ILE A 245 12.27 3.73 0.53
C ILE A 245 12.18 4.91 1.50
N MET A 246 12.06 4.66 2.80
CA MET A 246 11.63 5.70 3.75
C MET A 246 12.69 6.80 3.93
N ASP A 247 13.95 6.45 4.07
CA ASP A 247 15.05 7.43 4.14
C ASP A 247 15.20 8.20 2.81
N PRO A 248 15.23 7.54 1.61
CA PRO A 248 15.28 8.25 0.33
C PRO A 248 14.13 9.23 0.06
N ILE A 249 12.90 8.92 0.51
CA ILE A 249 11.77 9.86 0.37
C ILE A 249 11.74 10.93 1.47
N GLY A 250 12.69 10.91 2.40
CA GLY A 250 12.78 11.88 3.49
C GLY A 250 11.71 11.70 4.57
N ALA A 251 11.27 10.47 4.82
CA ALA A 251 10.39 10.16 5.93
C ALA A 251 11.09 10.38 7.29
N SER A 252 10.31 10.63 8.33
CA SER A 252 10.84 10.79 9.68
C SER A 252 11.42 9.48 10.23
N THR A 253 12.20 9.58 11.30
CA THR A 253 12.73 8.41 12.00
C THR A 253 11.76 7.86 13.06
N THR A 254 10.51 8.36 13.12
CA THR A 254 9.57 8.05 14.20
C THR A 254 8.70 6.82 13.90
N TRP A 255 8.56 6.41 12.64
CA TRP A 255 7.78 5.24 12.30
C TRP A 255 8.42 3.94 12.79
N ARG A 256 7.59 2.92 13.05
CA ARG A 256 8.00 1.58 13.46
C ARG A 256 7.13 0.55 12.78
N TRP A 257 7.66 -0.65 12.61
CA TRP A 257 6.94 -1.80 12.10
C TRP A 257 7.17 -2.99 13.03
N TYR A 258 6.12 -3.44 13.68
CA TYR A 258 6.18 -4.50 14.69
C TYR A 258 5.54 -5.79 14.20
N GLY A 259 6.05 -6.90 14.69
CA GLY A 259 5.44 -8.21 14.62
C GLY A 259 4.63 -8.54 15.88
N TYR A 260 4.72 -9.78 16.31
CA TYR A 260 4.08 -10.33 17.50
C TYR A 260 5.13 -10.73 18.54
N ASP A 261 4.72 -10.86 19.77
CA ASP A 261 5.60 -11.21 20.90
C ASP A 261 6.36 -12.52 20.66
N ASN A 262 5.80 -13.45 19.86
CA ASN A 262 6.39 -14.73 19.50
C ASN A 262 6.81 -14.84 18.02
N SER A 263 6.87 -13.74 17.27
CA SER A 263 7.17 -13.77 15.83
C SER A 263 8.67 -13.68 15.50
N PHE A 264 9.53 -14.14 16.40
CA PHE A 264 10.97 -14.17 16.18
C PHE A 264 11.41 -15.44 15.44
N VAL A 265 12.19 -15.26 14.39
CA VAL A 265 12.68 -16.32 13.52
C VAL A 265 14.21 -16.32 13.53
N ASN A 266 14.82 -17.49 13.71
CA ASN A 266 16.26 -17.63 13.57
C ASN A 266 16.63 -17.73 12.09
N ILE A 267 17.39 -16.76 11.60
CA ILE A 267 17.90 -16.74 10.24
C ILE A 267 19.43 -16.61 10.30
N ASN A 268 20.13 -17.65 9.88
CA ASN A 268 21.59 -17.69 9.90
C ASN A 268 22.22 -17.42 11.30
N GLY A 269 21.56 -17.87 12.36
CA GLY A 269 22.00 -17.67 13.75
C GLY A 269 21.55 -16.35 14.38
N LEU A 270 20.87 -15.49 13.64
CA LEU A 270 20.33 -14.22 14.13
C LEU A 270 18.82 -14.33 14.36
N MET A 271 18.35 -13.94 15.54
CA MET A 271 16.94 -13.82 15.84
C MET A 271 16.39 -12.53 15.23
N MET A 272 15.46 -12.65 14.30
CA MET A 272 14.83 -11.54 13.59
C MET A 272 13.32 -11.59 13.79
N GLU A 273 12.72 -10.43 14.07
CA GLU A 273 11.26 -10.30 14.18
C GLU A 273 10.63 -10.37 12.78
N SER A 274 9.68 -11.29 12.58
CA SER A 274 8.78 -11.27 11.44
C SER A 274 7.64 -10.29 11.74
N VAL A 275 7.53 -9.25 10.92
CA VAL A 275 6.57 -8.18 11.14
C VAL A 275 5.13 -8.61 10.85
N SER A 276 4.14 -7.97 11.51
CA SER A 276 2.73 -8.12 11.15
C SER A 276 2.43 -7.28 9.90
N GLY A 277 1.88 -7.92 8.89
CA GLY A 277 1.50 -7.26 7.64
C GLY A 277 0.13 -6.57 7.69
N GLY A 278 -0.71 -6.83 8.70
CA GLY A 278 -2.08 -6.32 8.70
C GLY A 278 -2.60 -5.71 10.00
N GLY A 279 -2.05 -6.10 11.13
CA GLY A 279 -2.45 -5.58 12.44
C GLY A 279 -3.74 -6.14 13.02
N HIS A 280 -4.30 -7.22 12.46
CA HIS A 280 -5.51 -7.88 12.98
C HIS A 280 -5.32 -8.36 14.43
N PHE A 281 -4.18 -8.94 14.73
CA PHE A 281 -3.77 -9.37 16.06
C PHE A 281 -2.80 -8.39 16.74
N GLY A 282 -2.79 -7.13 16.32
CA GLY A 282 -1.81 -6.12 16.74
C GLY A 282 -0.57 -6.06 15.85
N GLY A 283 0.40 -5.25 16.23
CA GLY A 283 1.60 -5.00 15.41
C GLY A 283 1.30 -4.18 14.15
N GLY A 284 2.06 -4.40 13.07
CA GLY A 284 1.97 -3.61 11.86
C GLY A 284 2.69 -2.26 11.96
N ILE A 285 2.43 -1.37 11.02
CA ILE A 285 3.11 -0.07 10.92
C ILE A 285 2.44 0.98 11.79
N PHE A 286 3.27 1.65 12.59
CA PHE A 286 2.98 2.87 13.33
C PHE A 286 3.72 4.02 12.66
N ILE A 287 2.99 5.02 12.16
CA ILE A 287 3.56 6.06 11.31
C ILE A 287 2.70 7.32 11.38
N ASN A 288 3.29 8.48 11.15
CA ASN A 288 2.57 9.75 11.06
C ASN A 288 1.97 9.98 9.66
N THR A 289 1.05 10.94 9.56
CA THR A 289 0.34 11.24 8.32
C THR A 289 1.23 11.84 7.23
N LEU A 290 2.26 12.63 7.62
CA LEU A 290 3.21 13.24 6.67
C LEU A 290 4.06 12.17 5.97
N ASP A 291 4.53 11.16 6.71
CA ASP A 291 5.32 10.07 6.13
C ASP A 291 4.45 9.18 5.23
N GLN A 292 3.18 8.96 5.58
CA GLN A 292 2.23 8.27 4.68
C GLN A 292 1.98 9.07 3.40
N ALA A 293 1.93 10.40 3.48
CA ALA A 293 1.77 11.25 2.31
C ALA A 293 3.00 11.17 1.38
N ARG A 294 4.23 11.06 1.94
CA ARG A 294 5.45 10.80 1.15
C ARG A 294 5.37 9.45 0.44
N PHE A 295 4.93 8.43 1.15
CA PHE A 295 4.75 7.10 0.58
C PHE A 295 3.70 7.10 -0.54
N GLY A 296 2.54 7.73 -0.33
CA GLY A 296 1.52 7.91 -1.37
C GLY A 296 2.05 8.69 -2.59
N LEU A 297 2.84 9.75 -2.36
CA LEU A 297 3.46 10.53 -3.44
C LEU A 297 4.48 9.70 -4.24
N LEU A 298 5.24 8.82 -3.61
CA LEU A 298 6.13 7.89 -4.31
C LEU A 298 5.35 7.02 -5.31
N PHE A 299 4.19 6.49 -4.90
CA PHE A 299 3.33 5.68 -5.76
C PHE A 299 2.68 6.52 -6.87
N LEU A 300 2.22 7.74 -6.57
CA LEU A 300 1.75 8.69 -7.57
C LEU A 300 2.83 9.04 -8.61
N ARG A 301 4.10 9.05 -8.21
CA ARG A 301 5.27 9.26 -9.07
C ARG A 301 5.85 7.96 -9.63
N LYS A 302 5.07 6.90 -9.64
CA LYS A 302 5.43 5.59 -10.22
C LYS A 302 6.77 5.05 -9.72
N GLY A 303 6.99 5.18 -8.42
CA GLY A 303 8.19 4.71 -7.73
C GLY A 303 9.43 5.58 -7.89
N LYS A 304 9.30 6.72 -8.58
CA LYS A 304 10.38 7.67 -8.78
C LYS A 304 10.37 8.75 -7.69
N TRP A 305 11.54 9.07 -7.16
CA TRP A 305 11.73 10.17 -6.23
C TRP A 305 12.89 11.04 -6.69
N LYS A 306 12.60 12.28 -7.05
CA LYS A 306 13.59 13.17 -7.74
C LYS A 306 14.18 12.44 -8.96
N ASN A 307 15.48 12.21 -8.95
CA ASN A 307 16.21 11.59 -10.07
C ASN A 307 16.40 10.07 -9.92
N LYS A 308 15.88 9.47 -8.84
CA LYS A 308 16.09 8.05 -8.53
C LYS A 308 14.80 7.26 -8.68
N GLN A 309 14.87 6.11 -9.33
CA GLN A 309 13.84 5.08 -9.27
C GLN A 309 14.10 4.26 -8.00
N LEU A 310 13.21 4.36 -7.00
CA LEU A 310 13.36 3.67 -5.71
C LEU A 310 12.71 2.29 -5.72
N ILE A 311 11.64 2.13 -6.48
CA ILE A 311 10.97 0.87 -6.80
C ILE A 311 10.53 0.94 -8.26
N SER A 312 10.58 -0.16 -8.99
CA SER A 312 10.29 -0.16 -10.43
C SER A 312 8.89 0.37 -10.76
N GLU A 313 8.79 1.12 -11.86
CA GLU A 313 7.49 1.55 -12.39
C GLU A 313 6.60 0.35 -12.73
N GLN A 314 7.20 -0.74 -13.19
CA GLN A 314 6.50 -1.99 -13.47
C GLN A 314 5.78 -2.51 -12.22
N TRP A 315 6.45 -2.52 -11.05
CA TRP A 315 5.82 -2.93 -9.80
C TRP A 315 4.67 -1.99 -9.42
N VAL A 316 4.91 -0.68 -9.44
CA VAL A 316 3.88 0.31 -9.09
C VAL A 316 2.66 0.22 -10.01
N ASN A 317 2.85 -0.02 -11.31
CA ASN A 317 1.74 -0.25 -12.22
C ASN A 317 1.00 -1.57 -11.90
N SER A 318 1.73 -2.61 -11.47
CA SER A 318 1.14 -3.92 -11.16
C SER A 318 0.31 -3.92 -9.88
N VAL A 319 0.65 -3.11 -8.86
CA VAL A 319 -0.07 -3.14 -7.58
C VAL A 319 -1.53 -2.70 -7.70
N SER A 320 -1.85 -1.85 -8.67
CA SER A 320 -3.19 -1.35 -8.95
C SER A 320 -3.94 -2.13 -10.04
N GLN A 321 -3.36 -3.24 -10.55
CA GLN A 321 -4.04 -4.11 -11.48
C GLN A 321 -4.98 -5.05 -10.72
N PRO A 322 -6.22 -5.22 -11.18
CA PRO A 322 -7.15 -6.19 -10.61
C PRO A 322 -6.60 -7.60 -10.63
N SER A 323 -6.77 -8.35 -9.54
CA SER A 323 -6.43 -9.78 -9.53
C SER A 323 -7.53 -10.62 -10.17
N ALA A 324 -7.17 -11.82 -10.60
CA ALA A 324 -8.15 -12.77 -11.17
C ALA A 324 -9.22 -13.17 -10.14
N ALA A 325 -8.83 -13.33 -8.87
CA ALA A 325 -9.71 -13.77 -7.80
C ALA A 325 -10.59 -12.63 -7.23
N ASN A 326 -10.18 -11.36 -7.38
CA ASN A 326 -10.95 -10.20 -6.91
C ASN A 326 -10.57 -8.95 -7.71
N LYS A 327 -11.49 -8.44 -8.51
CA LYS A 327 -11.25 -7.25 -9.33
C LYS A 327 -11.03 -5.97 -8.53
N SER A 328 -11.51 -5.92 -7.29
CA SER A 328 -11.29 -4.80 -6.38
C SER A 328 -9.96 -4.87 -5.64
N TYR A 329 -9.10 -5.88 -5.89
CA TYR A 329 -7.85 -6.10 -5.17
C TYR A 329 -6.69 -6.47 -6.09
N GLY A 330 -5.59 -5.75 -5.95
CA GLY A 330 -4.34 -6.00 -6.65
C GLY A 330 -3.28 -6.66 -5.75
N LEU A 331 -2.03 -6.22 -5.84
CA LEU A 331 -0.93 -6.73 -5.02
C LEU A 331 -0.89 -5.98 -3.66
N MET A 332 -1.74 -6.37 -2.72
CA MET A 332 -1.91 -5.74 -1.40
C MET A 332 -2.37 -4.26 -1.46
N TRP A 333 -3.03 -3.87 -2.54
CA TRP A 333 -3.69 -2.60 -2.73
C TRP A 333 -5.13 -2.82 -3.18
N TRP A 334 -6.03 -1.94 -2.77
CA TRP A 334 -7.40 -1.92 -3.25
C TRP A 334 -7.48 -1.12 -4.55
N THR A 335 -8.14 -1.67 -5.55
CA THR A 335 -8.39 -1.01 -6.84
C THR A 335 -9.80 -0.41 -6.87
N ASN A 336 -10.04 0.52 -7.79
CA ASN A 336 -11.38 1.07 -8.03
C ASN A 336 -12.06 0.45 -9.25
N GLU A 337 -11.65 -0.75 -9.69
CA GLU A 337 -12.21 -1.40 -10.88
C GLU A 337 -13.73 -1.62 -10.80
N GLU A 338 -14.22 -2.01 -9.64
CA GLU A 338 -15.65 -2.22 -9.36
C GLU A 338 -16.32 -1.01 -8.65
N ASN A 339 -15.79 0.19 -8.84
CA ASN A 339 -16.28 1.42 -8.20
C ASN A 339 -16.32 1.34 -6.66
N ARG A 340 -15.36 0.65 -6.06
CA ARG A 340 -15.30 0.39 -4.62
C ARG A 340 -15.32 1.68 -3.77
N ILE A 341 -14.61 2.72 -4.19
CA ILE A 341 -14.62 4.03 -3.54
C ILE A 341 -15.75 4.92 -4.07
N GLY A 342 -16.20 4.67 -5.30
CA GLY A 342 -17.22 5.43 -6.00
C GLY A 342 -17.06 5.35 -7.51
N ASN A 343 -18.02 5.90 -8.26
CA ASN A 343 -17.98 5.91 -9.72
C ASN A 343 -16.96 6.94 -10.24
N PHE A 344 -15.69 6.64 -10.02
CA PHE A 344 -14.55 7.44 -10.43
C PHE A 344 -13.66 6.68 -11.40
N SER A 345 -12.54 7.31 -11.75
CA SER A 345 -11.50 6.69 -12.57
C SER A 345 -11.03 5.35 -12.01
N LYS A 346 -10.81 4.38 -12.89
CA LYS A 346 -10.17 3.10 -12.57
C LYS A 346 -8.67 3.25 -12.23
N LYS A 347 -8.11 4.45 -12.44
CA LYS A 347 -6.73 4.78 -12.09
C LYS A 347 -6.56 5.17 -10.61
N ILE A 348 -7.65 5.18 -9.84
CA ILE A 348 -7.63 5.38 -8.39
C ILE A 348 -7.40 4.03 -7.72
N TYR A 349 -6.51 4.00 -6.74
CA TYR A 349 -6.28 2.85 -5.88
C TYR A 349 -5.93 3.30 -4.47
N SER A 350 -6.08 2.43 -3.50
CA SER A 350 -5.90 2.81 -2.10
C SER A 350 -5.29 1.72 -1.23
N ALA A 351 -4.57 2.14 -0.20
CA ALA A 351 -4.23 1.33 0.94
C ALA A 351 -5.21 1.65 2.07
N ASP A 352 -5.88 0.61 2.59
CA ASP A 352 -6.96 0.77 3.55
C ASP A 352 -6.65 0.05 4.85
N GLY A 353 -6.98 0.66 5.99
CA GLY A 353 -6.78 0.10 7.32
C GLY A 353 -8.00 0.26 8.21
N PHE A 354 -8.15 -0.68 9.14
CA PHE A 354 -9.22 -0.68 10.15
C PHE A 354 -9.29 0.68 10.86
N GLY A 355 -10.50 1.09 11.21
CA GLY A 355 -10.77 2.37 11.86
C GLY A 355 -10.72 3.58 10.92
N GLY A 356 -10.60 3.36 9.59
CA GLY A 356 -10.67 4.44 8.61
C GLY A 356 -9.34 5.14 8.37
N ASN A 357 -8.30 4.35 8.17
CA ASN A 357 -6.99 4.81 7.75
C ASN A 357 -6.83 4.55 6.25
N PHE A 358 -6.55 5.58 5.46
CA PHE A 358 -6.45 5.45 4.02
C PHE A 358 -5.28 6.23 3.44
N ILE A 359 -4.65 5.66 2.41
CA ILE A 359 -3.82 6.38 1.45
C ILE A 359 -4.48 6.17 0.09
N VAL A 360 -5.12 7.20 -0.45
CA VAL A 360 -5.72 7.16 -1.79
C VAL A 360 -4.78 7.83 -2.77
N VAL A 361 -4.48 7.14 -3.87
CA VAL A 361 -3.65 7.64 -4.97
C VAL A 361 -4.53 7.78 -6.21
N ASP A 362 -4.62 8.98 -6.74
CA ASP A 362 -5.36 9.30 -7.96
C ASP A 362 -4.40 9.79 -9.05
N ASN A 363 -4.09 8.89 -9.97
CA ASN A 363 -3.17 9.16 -11.08
C ASN A 363 -3.79 10.08 -12.15
N GLU A 364 -5.11 10.22 -12.20
CA GLU A 364 -5.78 11.05 -13.19
C GLU A 364 -5.71 12.53 -12.83
N HIS A 365 -5.92 12.83 -11.55
CA HIS A 365 -5.95 14.21 -11.08
C HIS A 365 -4.66 14.64 -10.38
N ASP A 366 -3.61 13.83 -10.38
CA ASP A 366 -2.36 14.07 -9.64
C ASP A 366 -2.63 14.42 -8.16
N LEU A 367 -3.35 13.51 -7.47
CA LEU A 367 -3.78 13.68 -6.09
C LEU A 367 -3.29 12.52 -5.20
N VAL A 368 -2.95 12.85 -3.96
CA VAL A 368 -2.86 11.89 -2.86
C VAL A 368 -3.73 12.39 -1.71
N ILE A 369 -4.57 11.52 -1.17
CA ILE A 369 -5.39 11.82 0.01
C ILE A 369 -4.98 10.84 1.09
N VAL A 370 -4.42 11.33 2.18
CA VAL A 370 -4.15 10.55 3.38
C VAL A 370 -5.13 10.98 4.45
N VAL A 371 -5.87 10.02 4.99
CA VAL A 371 -6.82 10.31 6.06
C VAL A 371 -6.74 9.27 7.16
N ARG A 372 -6.84 9.73 8.40
CA ARG A 372 -6.79 8.92 9.60
C ARG A 372 -8.09 9.07 10.37
N TRP A 373 -8.65 7.93 10.79
CA TRP A 373 -9.80 7.85 11.67
C TRP A 373 -11.08 8.46 11.10
N LEU A 374 -11.25 8.34 9.79
CA LEU A 374 -12.49 8.63 9.09
C LEU A 374 -13.45 7.43 9.23
N ASP A 375 -14.76 7.65 9.37
CA ASP A 375 -15.74 6.58 9.17
C ASP A 375 -15.49 5.91 7.80
N PRO A 376 -15.15 4.61 7.75
CA PRO A 376 -14.79 3.93 6.50
C PRO A 376 -15.86 4.05 5.40
N SER A 377 -17.14 4.13 5.77
CA SER A 377 -18.23 4.30 4.81
C SER A 377 -18.23 5.66 4.10
N LYS A 378 -17.44 6.61 4.58
CA LYS A 378 -17.40 8.00 4.09
C LYS A 378 -16.24 8.30 3.14
N ILE A 379 -15.34 7.34 2.90
CA ILE A 379 -14.18 7.59 2.04
C ILE A 379 -14.57 8.01 0.62
N GLY A 380 -15.57 7.36 0.02
CA GLY A 380 -16.05 7.71 -1.31
C GLY A 380 -16.58 9.16 -1.41
N GLN A 381 -17.31 9.61 -0.38
CA GLN A 381 -17.82 11.00 -0.34
C GLN A 381 -16.67 12.00 -0.17
N LEU A 382 -15.66 11.68 0.64
CA LEU A 382 -14.48 12.53 0.80
C LEU A 382 -13.73 12.67 -0.53
N VAL A 383 -13.46 11.55 -1.20
CA VAL A 383 -12.79 11.54 -2.52
C VAL A 383 -13.59 12.34 -3.55
N GLN A 384 -14.93 12.20 -3.57
CA GLN A 384 -15.80 12.96 -4.45
C GLN A 384 -15.66 14.49 -4.26
N LEU A 385 -15.63 14.94 -3.01
CA LEU A 385 -15.48 16.38 -2.70
C LEU A 385 -14.14 16.92 -3.23
N VAL A 386 -13.06 16.14 -3.07
CA VAL A 386 -11.73 16.52 -3.56
C VAL A 386 -11.67 16.50 -5.08
N ILE A 387 -12.24 15.50 -5.74
CA ILE A 387 -12.30 15.42 -7.21
C ILE A 387 -13.14 16.56 -7.78
N ASN A 388 -14.30 16.86 -7.17
CA ASN A 388 -15.14 17.99 -7.61
C ASN A 388 -14.38 19.31 -7.54
N ALA A 389 -13.48 19.47 -6.57
CA ALA A 389 -12.64 20.67 -6.48
C ALA A 389 -11.67 20.82 -7.67
N THR A 390 -11.35 19.74 -8.40
CA THR A 390 -10.48 19.79 -9.60
C THR A 390 -11.23 20.18 -10.87
N GLN A 391 -12.56 20.07 -10.89
CA GLN A 391 -13.40 20.20 -12.09
C GLN A 391 -14.03 21.59 -12.25
N THR A 392 -13.90 22.45 -11.27
CA THR A 392 -14.46 23.82 -11.32
C THR A 392 -13.53 24.71 -12.14
N LYS A 393 -14.07 25.18 -13.29
CA LYS A 393 -13.49 26.27 -14.10
C LYS A 393 -13.71 27.61 -13.42
#